data_9ca7d77ebc9a7c25df6a84cc3bd4db30
#
_entry.id   9ca7d77ebc9a7c25df6a84cc3bd4db30
#
_cell.length_a   1.000
_cell.length_b   1.000
_cell.length_c   1.000
_cell.angle_alpha   90.00
_cell.angle_beta   90.00
_cell.angle_gamma   90.00
#
_symmetry.space_group_name_H-M   'P 1'
#
loop_
_entity.id
_entity.type
_entity.pdbx_description
1 polymer ?
#
loop_
_entity_poly.entity_id
_entity_poly.type
_entity_poly.pdbx_seq_one_letter_code
_entity_poly.pdbx_strand_id
1 'polypeptide(L)'
;AKAHPMIHLYLDELHLFRKLRNIIVHQTDDFEKLIATPSDEVVERIKFIEQQLVDPSTVGVFKAEVIKFNATDSIEDVLKLSGEKEILKLPIYENNKFIGLVTSRAIAKWLQKHIQNNTIELSGTVKDLLDFEKKSQYEFIASSMTVYEAWHLFQASPKKLDALLLTESGRQEDVIEAVITYDDLLKYIYTHDQYVFN
;
A
#
# COMPACT_ATOMS: atom_id res chain seq x y z
N ALA A 1 -22.72 14.31 -4.97
CA ALA A 1 -21.25 14.27 -4.91
C ALA A 1 -20.87 13.07 -4.07
N LYS A 2 -20.02 12.15 -4.56
CA LYS A 2 -19.44 11.08 -3.71
C LYS A 2 -18.54 11.79 -2.69
N ALA A 3 -18.75 11.52 -1.40
CA ALA A 3 -17.87 12.03 -0.36
C ALA A 3 -16.43 11.56 -0.67
N HIS A 4 -15.46 12.46 -0.50
CA HIS A 4 -14.05 12.13 -0.67
C HIS A 4 -13.70 10.97 0.28
N PRO A 5 -13.07 9.88 -0.16
CA PRO A 5 -12.82 8.70 0.68
C PRO A 5 -12.14 9.04 2.01
N MET A 6 -11.24 10.01 2.00
CA MET A 6 -10.52 10.46 3.19
C MET A 6 -11.37 11.22 4.21
N ILE A 7 -12.51 11.83 3.80
CA ILE A 7 -13.39 12.52 4.75
C ILE A 7 -13.90 11.54 5.82
N HIS A 8 -14.19 10.30 5.44
CA HIS A 8 -14.65 9.30 6.40
C HIS A 8 -13.61 8.97 7.47
N LEU A 9 -12.33 9.03 7.12
CA LEU A 9 -11.24 8.76 8.04
C LEU A 9 -11.14 9.81 9.15
N TYR A 10 -11.40 11.07 8.83
CA TYR A 10 -11.29 12.22 9.74
C TYR A 10 -12.64 12.75 10.24
N LEU A 11 -13.74 12.06 9.96
CA LEU A 11 -15.10 12.59 10.16
C LEU A 11 -15.36 12.99 11.64
N ASP A 12 -14.94 12.15 12.57
CA ASP A 12 -15.14 12.39 14.01
C ASP A 12 -14.31 13.57 14.50
N GLU A 13 -13.06 13.68 14.05
CA GLU A 13 -12.20 14.82 14.36
C GLU A 13 -12.75 16.11 13.75
N LEU A 14 -13.19 16.07 12.49
CA LEU A 14 -13.81 17.22 11.82
C LEU A 14 -15.09 17.65 12.55
N HIS A 15 -15.88 16.72 13.06
CA HIS A 15 -17.05 17.02 13.89
C HIS A 15 -16.65 17.66 15.22
N LEU A 16 -15.58 17.18 15.86
CA LEU A 16 -15.05 17.76 17.10
C LEU A 16 -14.55 19.19 16.84
N PHE A 17 -13.78 19.42 15.80
CA PHE A 17 -13.26 20.75 15.45
C PHE A 17 -14.39 21.73 15.11
N ARG A 18 -15.44 21.26 14.43
CA ARG A 18 -16.65 22.09 14.20
C ARG A 18 -17.31 22.51 15.52
N LYS A 19 -17.42 21.60 16.48
CA LYS A 19 -17.97 21.93 17.82
C LYS A 19 -17.08 22.96 18.54
N LEU A 20 -15.76 22.73 18.55
CA LEU A 20 -14.80 23.64 19.16
C LEU A 20 -14.89 25.04 18.52
N ARG A 21 -14.88 25.12 17.19
CA ARG A 21 -15.03 26.39 16.46
C ARG A 21 -16.33 27.11 16.85
N ASN A 22 -17.45 26.37 16.97
CA ASN A 22 -18.73 26.97 17.32
C ASN A 22 -18.72 27.51 18.76
N ILE A 23 -18.06 26.85 19.70
CA ILE A 23 -17.89 27.37 21.08
C ILE A 23 -17.10 28.68 21.06
N ILE A 24 -15.95 28.69 20.33
CA ILE A 24 -15.07 29.87 20.28
C ILE A 24 -15.76 31.07 19.63
N VAL A 25 -16.48 30.83 18.51
CA VAL A 25 -17.05 31.94 17.69
C VAL A 25 -18.41 32.41 18.21
N HIS A 26 -19.24 31.53 18.78
CA HIS A 26 -20.63 31.88 19.12
C HIS A 26 -20.91 32.08 20.61
N GLN A 27 -19.94 31.76 21.48
CA GLN A 27 -20.03 32.06 22.92
C GLN A 27 -19.10 33.23 23.29
N THR A 28 -19.09 34.28 22.48
CA THR A 28 -18.58 35.59 22.90
C THR A 28 -19.67 36.24 23.72
N ASP A 29 -19.45 36.33 25.03
CA ASP A 29 -20.26 37.18 25.91
C ASP A 29 -20.07 38.66 25.57
N ASP A 30 -20.93 39.54 26.10
CA ASP A 30 -20.92 41.00 25.89
C ASP A 30 -19.57 41.71 26.15
N PHE A 31 -18.52 40.98 26.48
CA PHE A 31 -17.18 41.49 26.82
C PHE A 31 -16.12 41.33 25.70
N GLU A 32 -16.46 40.94 24.47
CA GLU A 32 -15.51 40.75 23.37
C GLU A 32 -14.29 39.86 23.72
N LYS A 33 -14.36 39.02 24.74
CA LYS A 33 -13.27 38.13 25.15
C LYS A 33 -13.46 36.74 24.61
N LEU A 34 -12.42 36.22 23.94
CA LEU A 34 -12.34 34.81 23.56
C LEU A 34 -12.38 33.93 24.81
N ILE A 35 -13.39 33.04 24.90
CA ILE A 35 -13.58 32.13 26.04
C ILE A 35 -12.53 31.02 26.02
N ALA A 36 -12.04 30.63 24.86
CA ALA A 36 -11.02 29.60 24.68
C ALA A 36 -10.15 29.84 23.44
N THR A 37 -8.91 29.43 23.51
CA THR A 37 -7.99 29.40 22.38
C THR A 37 -7.62 27.93 22.14
N PRO A 38 -7.67 27.42 20.89
CA PRO A 38 -7.18 26.09 20.59
C PRO A 38 -5.70 25.96 20.99
N SER A 39 -5.29 24.79 21.48
CA SER A 39 -3.87 24.53 21.67
C SER A 39 -3.16 24.43 20.29
N ASP A 40 -1.85 24.66 20.28
CA ASP A 40 -1.04 24.54 19.06
C ASP A 40 -1.18 23.16 18.44
N GLU A 41 -1.24 22.11 19.22
CA GLU A 41 -1.46 20.72 18.77
C GLU A 41 -2.77 20.56 17.98
N VAL A 42 -3.86 21.17 18.46
CA VAL A 42 -5.15 21.13 17.75
C VAL A 42 -5.07 21.89 16.44
N VAL A 43 -4.39 23.04 16.41
CA VAL A 43 -4.19 23.82 15.19
C VAL A 43 -3.35 23.05 14.17
N GLU A 44 -2.25 22.45 14.59
CA GLU A 44 -1.40 21.64 13.71
C GLU A 44 -2.15 20.40 13.19
N ARG A 45 -2.97 19.76 14.03
CA ARG A 45 -3.80 18.64 13.60
C ARG A 45 -4.83 19.04 12.54
N ILE A 46 -5.49 20.17 12.69
CA ILE A 46 -6.43 20.70 11.69
C ILE A 46 -5.71 20.99 10.36
N LYS A 47 -4.54 21.64 10.40
CA LYS A 47 -3.73 21.92 9.21
C LYS A 47 -3.30 20.66 8.49
N PHE A 48 -2.87 19.64 9.26
CA PHE A 48 -2.51 18.34 8.70
C PHE A 48 -3.69 17.71 7.96
N ILE A 49 -4.88 17.67 8.57
CA ILE A 49 -6.08 17.11 7.93
C ILE A 49 -6.45 17.91 6.69
N GLU A 50 -6.40 19.25 6.75
CA GLU A 50 -6.61 20.11 5.58
C GLU A 50 -5.66 19.75 4.44
N GLN A 51 -4.36 19.62 4.73
CA GLN A 51 -3.34 19.23 3.75
C GLN A 51 -3.67 17.89 3.10
N GLN A 52 -4.04 16.88 3.91
CA GLN A 52 -4.40 15.57 3.40
C GLN A 52 -5.67 15.57 2.52
N LEU A 53 -6.59 16.52 2.74
CA LEU A 53 -7.80 16.66 1.95
C LEU A 53 -7.60 17.46 0.66
N VAL A 54 -6.69 18.44 0.68
CA VAL A 54 -6.43 19.35 -0.46
C VAL A 54 -5.37 18.77 -1.39
N ASP A 55 -4.30 18.20 -0.84
CA ASP A 55 -3.15 17.67 -1.59
C ASP A 55 -2.66 16.37 -0.94
N PRO A 56 -3.42 15.26 -1.06
CA PRO A 56 -3.08 14.00 -0.46
C PRO A 56 -1.85 13.37 -1.10
N SER A 57 -1.01 12.74 -0.28
CA SER A 57 0.11 11.96 -0.78
C SER A 57 -0.35 10.84 -1.69
N THR A 58 0.27 10.72 -2.87
CA THR A 58 -0.01 9.65 -3.82
C THR A 58 0.93 8.47 -3.62
N VAL A 59 0.55 7.29 -4.13
CA VAL A 59 1.38 6.09 -4.11
C VAL A 59 2.67 6.25 -4.93
N GLY A 60 2.82 7.33 -5.67
CA GLY A 60 4.07 7.71 -6.34
C GLY A 60 5.27 7.84 -5.39
N VAL A 61 5.03 8.06 -4.09
CA VAL A 61 6.10 8.09 -3.05
C VAL A 61 6.79 6.73 -2.87
N PHE A 62 6.18 5.63 -3.33
CA PHE A 62 6.74 4.28 -3.27
C PHE A 62 7.53 3.88 -4.51
N LYS A 63 7.64 4.74 -5.52
CA LYS A 63 8.43 4.44 -6.72
C LYS A 63 9.85 4.04 -6.34
N ALA A 64 10.29 2.89 -6.84
CA ALA A 64 11.60 2.33 -6.60
C ALA A 64 12.03 1.47 -7.77
N GLU A 65 13.31 1.13 -7.84
CA GLU A 65 13.78 0.16 -8.80
C GLU A 65 13.22 -1.23 -8.49
N VAL A 66 12.40 -1.77 -9.40
CA VAL A 66 11.80 -3.10 -9.26
C VAL A 66 12.70 -4.14 -9.94
N ILE A 67 13.15 -5.12 -9.17
CA ILE A 67 13.90 -6.24 -9.71
C ILE A 67 12.96 -7.11 -10.55
N LYS A 68 13.32 -7.29 -11.82
CA LYS A 68 12.57 -8.10 -12.78
C LYS A 68 13.16 -9.49 -12.85
N PHE A 69 12.31 -10.50 -12.77
CA PHE A 69 12.68 -11.90 -12.92
C PHE A 69 12.12 -12.41 -14.24
N ASN A 70 12.95 -13.08 -15.04
CA ASN A 70 12.49 -13.69 -16.27
C ASN A 70 11.91 -15.08 -16.01
N ALA A 71 10.93 -15.45 -16.78
CA ALA A 71 10.27 -16.75 -16.68
C ALA A 71 11.25 -17.94 -16.76
N THR A 72 12.38 -17.74 -17.46
CA THR A 72 13.44 -18.74 -17.67
C THR A 72 14.54 -18.73 -16.61
N ASP A 73 14.52 -17.78 -15.67
CA ASP A 73 15.53 -17.73 -14.61
C ASP A 73 15.43 -19.00 -13.73
N SER A 74 16.57 -19.48 -13.24
CA SER A 74 16.57 -20.67 -12.40
C SER A 74 15.94 -20.36 -11.03
N ILE A 75 15.20 -21.32 -10.49
CA ILE A 75 14.62 -21.19 -9.14
C ILE A 75 15.71 -20.94 -8.10
N GLU A 76 16.85 -21.63 -8.21
CA GLU A 76 17.97 -21.49 -7.28
C GLU A 76 18.51 -20.05 -7.25
N ASP A 77 18.80 -19.45 -8.41
CA ASP A 77 19.35 -18.10 -8.51
C ASP A 77 18.35 -17.05 -8.02
N VAL A 78 17.07 -17.23 -8.38
CA VAL A 78 16.00 -16.33 -7.94
C VAL A 78 15.81 -16.39 -6.43
N LEU A 79 15.85 -17.58 -5.82
CA LEU A 79 15.74 -17.73 -4.38
C LEU A 79 16.93 -17.11 -3.64
N LYS A 80 18.15 -17.27 -4.14
CA LYS A 80 19.36 -16.62 -3.60
C LYS A 80 19.20 -15.10 -3.63
N LEU A 81 18.88 -14.54 -4.81
CA LEU A 81 18.76 -13.11 -4.99
C LEU A 81 17.60 -12.52 -4.13
N SER A 82 16.47 -13.22 -4.06
CA SER A 82 15.34 -12.78 -3.25
C SER A 82 15.67 -12.77 -1.76
N GLY A 83 16.45 -13.73 -1.28
CA GLY A 83 16.95 -13.79 0.09
C GLY A 83 17.95 -12.67 0.40
N GLU A 84 18.91 -12.42 -0.48
CA GLU A 84 19.90 -11.36 -0.33
C GLU A 84 19.28 -9.95 -0.33
N LYS A 85 18.22 -9.76 -1.10
CA LYS A 85 17.50 -8.48 -1.24
C LYS A 85 16.25 -8.36 -0.36
N GLU A 86 15.94 -9.40 0.41
CA GLU A 86 14.72 -9.48 1.25
C GLU A 86 13.42 -9.29 0.46
N ILE A 87 13.37 -9.74 -0.81
CA ILE A 87 12.24 -9.58 -1.70
C ILE A 87 11.31 -10.79 -1.57
N LEU A 88 10.06 -10.56 -1.15
CA LEU A 88 9.05 -11.60 -0.93
C LEU A 88 7.96 -11.65 -2.02
N LYS A 89 7.99 -10.74 -2.97
CA LYS A 89 7.06 -10.60 -4.08
C LYS A 89 7.87 -10.42 -5.37
N LEU A 90 7.81 -11.42 -6.23
CA LEU A 90 8.66 -11.52 -7.41
C LEU A 90 7.82 -11.29 -8.67
N PRO A 91 7.89 -10.13 -9.32
CA PRO A 91 7.21 -9.90 -10.59
C PRO A 91 7.95 -10.66 -11.71
N ILE A 92 7.23 -11.55 -12.38
CA ILE A 92 7.78 -12.44 -13.40
C ILE A 92 7.43 -11.92 -14.80
N TYR A 93 8.42 -11.91 -15.66
CA TYR A 93 8.32 -11.44 -17.04
C TYR A 93 8.67 -12.54 -18.04
N GLU A 94 7.97 -12.56 -19.16
CA GLU A 94 8.29 -13.36 -20.35
C GLU A 94 8.26 -12.45 -21.58
N ASN A 95 9.34 -12.41 -22.34
CA ASN A 95 9.47 -11.51 -23.50
C ASN A 95 9.13 -10.04 -23.16
N ASN A 96 9.64 -9.54 -22.04
CA ASN A 96 9.39 -8.20 -21.47
C ASN A 96 7.93 -7.92 -21.12
N LYS A 97 7.06 -8.92 -21.10
CA LYS A 97 5.67 -8.78 -20.63
C LYS A 97 5.53 -9.39 -19.24
N PHE A 98 4.87 -8.66 -18.35
CA PHE A 98 4.50 -9.19 -17.05
C PHE A 98 3.52 -10.36 -17.21
N ILE A 99 3.86 -11.51 -16.61
CA ILE A 99 3.04 -12.73 -16.69
C ILE A 99 2.46 -13.16 -15.33
N GLY A 100 2.98 -12.63 -14.23
CA GLY A 100 2.46 -12.96 -12.92
C GLY A 100 3.37 -12.50 -11.78
N LEU A 101 2.86 -12.59 -10.56
CA LEU A 101 3.55 -12.29 -9.32
C LEU A 101 3.72 -13.58 -8.52
N VAL A 102 4.96 -13.99 -8.27
CA VAL A 102 5.29 -15.10 -7.36
C VAL A 102 5.43 -14.57 -5.94
N THR A 103 4.78 -15.23 -4.99
CA THR A 103 4.85 -14.89 -3.57
C THR A 103 5.63 -15.94 -2.79
N SER A 104 6.09 -15.58 -1.59
CA SER A 104 6.71 -16.54 -0.66
C SER A 104 5.82 -17.77 -0.38
N ARG A 105 4.50 -17.62 -0.46
CA ARG A 105 3.54 -18.73 -0.34
C ARG A 105 3.65 -19.73 -1.48
N ALA A 106 3.80 -19.26 -2.73
CA ALA A 106 4.00 -20.17 -3.87
C ALA A 106 5.32 -20.91 -3.75
N ILE A 107 6.38 -20.21 -3.35
CA ILE A 107 7.69 -20.81 -3.08
C ILE A 107 7.57 -21.91 -2.02
N ALA A 108 6.92 -21.62 -0.89
CA ALA A 108 6.72 -22.60 0.18
C ALA A 108 5.96 -23.84 -0.30
N LYS A 109 4.88 -23.68 -1.10
CA LYS A 109 4.12 -24.80 -1.65
C LYS A 109 4.93 -25.60 -2.66
N TRP A 110 5.71 -24.91 -3.49
CA TRP A 110 6.59 -25.58 -4.44
C TRP A 110 7.62 -26.42 -3.70
N LEU A 111 8.29 -25.86 -2.67
CA LEU A 111 9.23 -26.59 -1.82
C LEU A 111 8.58 -27.81 -1.18
N GLN A 112 7.39 -27.66 -0.58
CA GLN A 112 6.66 -28.79 0.03
C GLN A 112 6.41 -29.94 -0.94
N LYS A 113 6.11 -29.63 -2.21
CA LYS A 113 5.87 -30.65 -3.24
C LYS A 113 7.16 -31.33 -3.71
N HIS A 114 8.30 -30.65 -3.61
CA HIS A 114 9.59 -31.14 -4.12
C HIS A 114 10.52 -31.69 -3.02
N ILE A 115 10.05 -31.77 -1.78
CA ILE A 115 10.78 -32.48 -0.72
C ILE A 115 10.73 -33.98 -0.99
N GLN A 116 11.89 -34.61 -1.18
CA GLN A 116 12.04 -36.04 -1.31
C GLN A 116 13.22 -36.52 -0.44
N ASN A 117 13.01 -37.51 0.40
CA ASN A 117 14.07 -38.12 1.23
C ASN A 117 14.89 -37.10 2.03
N ASN A 118 14.24 -36.08 2.63
CA ASN A 118 14.85 -34.97 3.35
C ASN A 118 15.78 -34.08 2.50
N THR A 119 15.69 -34.13 1.18
CA THR A 119 16.40 -33.25 0.26
C THR A 119 15.42 -32.52 -0.64
N ILE A 120 15.85 -31.36 -1.14
CA ILE A 120 15.10 -30.55 -2.11
C ILE A 120 16.01 -30.35 -3.30
N GLU A 121 15.56 -30.78 -4.46
CA GLU A 121 16.22 -30.48 -5.74
C GLU A 121 15.64 -29.15 -6.26
N LEU A 122 16.48 -28.13 -6.33
CA LEU A 122 16.10 -26.81 -6.83
C LEU A 122 16.20 -26.76 -8.36
N SER A 123 15.58 -27.74 -9.03
CA SER A 123 15.51 -27.81 -10.49
C SER A 123 14.27 -27.09 -11.02
N GLY A 124 14.37 -26.51 -12.22
CA GLY A 124 13.27 -25.81 -12.88
C GLY A 124 13.47 -24.31 -12.99
N THR A 125 12.45 -23.66 -13.52
CA THR A 125 12.44 -22.22 -13.78
C THR A 125 11.47 -21.49 -12.86
N VAL A 126 11.64 -20.20 -12.69
CA VAL A 126 10.76 -19.39 -11.85
C VAL A 126 9.32 -19.37 -12.38
N LYS A 127 9.12 -19.64 -13.67
CA LYS A 127 7.79 -19.80 -14.28
C LYS A 127 7.01 -20.92 -13.62
N ASP A 128 7.68 -22.03 -13.22
CA ASP A 128 7.04 -23.17 -12.60
C ASP A 128 6.43 -22.82 -11.23
N LEU A 129 6.93 -21.77 -10.57
CA LEU A 129 6.37 -21.27 -9.32
C LEU A 129 4.97 -20.63 -9.50
N LEU A 130 4.67 -20.11 -10.70
CA LEU A 130 3.36 -19.51 -10.97
C LEU A 130 2.20 -20.51 -10.88
N ASP A 131 2.48 -21.79 -11.13
CA ASP A 131 1.46 -22.86 -11.01
C ASP A 131 0.99 -23.07 -9.55
N PHE A 132 1.77 -22.59 -8.57
CA PHE A 132 1.45 -22.66 -7.15
C PHE A 132 0.78 -21.39 -6.63
N GLU A 133 0.65 -20.36 -7.46
CA GLU A 133 -0.06 -19.15 -7.12
C GLU A 133 -1.57 -19.28 -7.28
N LYS A 134 -2.30 -18.59 -6.43
CA LYS A 134 -3.73 -18.37 -6.64
C LYS A 134 -3.93 -17.22 -7.62
N LYS A 135 -4.83 -17.37 -8.57
CA LYS A 135 -5.21 -16.29 -9.48
C LYS A 135 -5.73 -15.07 -8.70
N SER A 136 -5.25 -13.89 -9.09
CA SER A 136 -5.78 -12.57 -8.68
C SER A 136 -5.52 -12.18 -7.21
N GLN A 137 -4.26 -12.09 -6.80
CA GLN A 137 -3.88 -11.56 -5.48
C GLN A 137 -3.12 -10.24 -5.60
N TYR A 138 -3.18 -9.58 -6.74
CA TYR A 138 -2.63 -8.25 -6.97
C TYR A 138 -3.56 -7.44 -7.86
N GLU A 139 -3.45 -6.13 -7.74
CA GLU A 139 -4.13 -5.17 -8.61
C GLU A 139 -3.11 -4.15 -9.14
N PHE A 140 -3.30 -3.71 -10.38
CA PHE A 140 -2.54 -2.61 -10.95
C PHE A 140 -3.18 -1.29 -10.53
N ILE A 141 -2.35 -0.35 -10.08
CA ILE A 141 -2.78 0.96 -9.62
C ILE A 141 -1.97 2.06 -10.31
N ALA A 142 -2.62 3.20 -10.56
CA ALA A 142 -1.97 4.36 -11.15
C ALA A 142 -1.17 5.16 -10.11
N SER A 143 -0.09 5.80 -10.56
CA SER A 143 0.76 6.64 -9.70
C SER A 143 0.03 7.84 -9.08
N SER A 144 -1.10 8.24 -9.66
CA SER A 144 -1.97 9.30 -9.15
C SER A 144 -2.93 8.87 -8.03
N MET A 145 -3.05 7.55 -7.76
CA MET A 145 -3.87 7.07 -6.65
C MET A 145 -3.30 7.56 -5.32
N THR A 146 -4.15 7.94 -4.38
CA THR A 146 -3.69 8.35 -3.05
C THR A 146 -3.29 7.14 -2.21
N VAL A 147 -2.39 7.35 -1.24
CA VAL A 147 -1.96 6.31 -0.28
C VAL A 147 -3.16 5.71 0.47
N TYR A 148 -4.13 6.54 0.84
CA TYR A 148 -5.33 6.09 1.56
C TYR A 148 -6.30 5.30 0.68
N GLU A 149 -6.46 5.66 -0.60
CA GLU A 149 -7.23 4.86 -1.55
C GLU A 149 -6.60 3.48 -1.74
N ALA A 150 -5.27 3.43 -1.89
CA ALA A 150 -4.53 2.17 -1.99
C ALA A 150 -4.68 1.31 -0.72
N TRP A 151 -4.60 1.92 0.46
CA TRP A 151 -4.83 1.24 1.73
C TRP A 151 -6.27 0.69 1.83
N HIS A 152 -7.26 1.47 1.39
CA HIS A 152 -8.66 1.05 1.38
C HIS A 152 -8.91 -0.13 0.42
N LEU A 153 -8.17 -0.24 -0.70
CA LEU A 153 -8.26 -1.39 -1.59
C LEU A 153 -7.91 -2.70 -0.86
N PHE A 154 -6.88 -2.72 -0.02
CA PHE A 154 -6.55 -3.89 0.78
C PHE A 154 -7.65 -4.26 1.77
N GLN A 155 -8.31 -3.27 2.36
CA GLN A 155 -9.39 -3.51 3.34
C GLN A 155 -10.70 -3.93 2.69
N ALA A 156 -11.08 -3.31 1.58
CA ALA A 156 -12.34 -3.54 0.89
C ALA A 156 -12.31 -4.78 -0.01
N SER A 157 -11.13 -5.32 -0.32
CA SER A 157 -11.04 -6.47 -1.21
C SER A 157 -11.58 -7.74 -0.56
N PRO A 158 -12.63 -8.36 -1.12
CA PRO A 158 -13.12 -9.66 -0.67
C PRO A 158 -12.11 -10.78 -0.92
N LYS A 159 -11.14 -10.55 -1.80
CA LYS A 159 -9.99 -11.41 -2.03
C LYS A 159 -8.80 -10.74 -1.33
N LYS A 160 -8.14 -11.47 -0.43
CA LYS A 160 -6.91 -10.98 0.19
C LYS A 160 -5.90 -10.63 -0.89
N LEU A 161 -5.67 -9.34 -1.12
CA LEU A 161 -4.59 -8.86 -1.97
C LEU A 161 -3.24 -9.13 -1.29
N ASP A 162 -2.29 -9.60 -2.07
CA ASP A 162 -0.90 -9.78 -1.61
C ASP A 162 -0.04 -8.56 -1.94
N ALA A 163 -0.40 -7.82 -3.00
CA ALA A 163 0.32 -6.61 -3.42
C ALA A 163 -0.54 -5.73 -4.34
N LEU A 164 -0.17 -4.46 -4.40
CA LEU A 164 -0.54 -3.52 -5.46
C LEU A 164 0.67 -3.29 -6.36
N LEU A 165 0.47 -3.38 -7.66
CA LEU A 165 1.51 -3.16 -8.66
C LEU A 165 1.36 -1.74 -9.20
N LEU A 166 2.27 -0.87 -8.77
CA LEU A 166 2.28 0.52 -9.19
C LEU A 166 2.81 0.63 -10.62
N THR A 167 2.04 1.28 -11.47
CA THR A 167 2.45 1.67 -12.82
C THR A 167 2.04 3.12 -13.07
N GLU A 168 2.53 3.73 -14.14
CA GLU A 168 2.19 5.13 -14.42
C GLU A 168 0.67 5.33 -14.57
N SER A 169 0.00 4.49 -15.36
CA SER A 169 -1.42 4.66 -15.67
C SER A 169 -2.36 3.63 -15.00
N GLY A 170 -1.84 2.71 -14.21
CA GLY A 170 -2.62 1.62 -13.61
C GLY A 170 -2.88 0.45 -14.56
N ARG A 171 -2.13 0.34 -15.67
CA ARG A 171 -2.32 -0.73 -16.65
C ARG A 171 -1.21 -1.77 -16.56
N GLN A 172 -1.55 -3.00 -16.91
CA GLN A 172 -0.60 -4.13 -16.91
C GLN A 172 0.50 -3.98 -17.95
N GLU A 173 0.24 -3.25 -19.04
CA GLU A 173 1.18 -3.04 -20.14
C GLU A 173 2.28 -2.04 -19.78
N ASP A 174 2.06 -1.22 -18.77
CA ASP A 174 3.03 -0.24 -18.30
C ASP A 174 4.16 -0.92 -17.51
N VAL A 175 5.24 -0.19 -17.33
CA VAL A 175 6.35 -0.64 -16.47
C VAL A 175 5.89 -0.62 -15.01
N ILE A 176 6.15 -1.71 -14.28
CA ILE A 176 5.93 -1.74 -12.84
C ILE A 176 7.02 -0.91 -12.17
N GLU A 177 6.62 0.13 -11.44
CA GLU A 177 7.47 1.10 -10.75
C GLU A 177 7.59 0.83 -9.24
N ALA A 178 6.67 0.03 -8.68
CA ALA A 178 6.76 -0.50 -7.32
C ALA A 178 5.85 -1.71 -7.13
N VAL A 179 6.22 -2.56 -6.17
CA VAL A 179 5.37 -3.62 -5.62
C VAL A 179 5.05 -3.23 -4.19
N ILE A 180 3.82 -2.74 -3.96
CA ILE A 180 3.39 -2.18 -2.69
C ILE A 180 2.60 -3.22 -1.91
N THR A 181 2.99 -3.48 -0.67
CA THR A 181 2.28 -4.37 0.25
C THR A 181 1.41 -3.58 1.23
N TYR A 182 0.54 -4.27 1.95
CA TYR A 182 -0.23 -3.68 3.04
C TYR A 182 0.67 -3.08 4.13
N ASP A 183 1.78 -3.76 4.45
CA ASP A 183 2.72 -3.32 5.48
C ASP A 183 3.47 -2.03 5.07
N ASP A 184 3.79 -1.87 3.78
CA ASP A 184 4.41 -0.64 3.26
C ASP A 184 3.48 0.56 3.46
N LEU A 185 2.19 0.40 3.13
CA LEU A 185 1.19 1.45 3.32
C LEU A 185 0.98 1.77 4.80
N LEU A 186 0.85 0.74 5.65
CA LEU A 186 0.73 0.96 7.10
C LEU A 186 1.93 1.71 7.66
N LYS A 187 3.16 1.28 7.31
CA LYS A 187 4.37 1.94 7.77
C LYS A 187 4.41 3.41 7.35
N TYR A 188 4.02 3.68 6.09
CA TYR A 188 3.94 5.05 5.60
C TYR A 188 2.93 5.88 6.40
N ILE A 189 1.70 5.37 6.56
CA ILE A 189 0.62 6.05 7.28
C ILE A 189 1.03 6.30 8.73
N TYR A 190 1.55 5.30 9.45
CA TYR A 190 2.01 5.47 10.85
C TYR A 190 3.13 6.51 10.99
N THR A 191 4.00 6.62 9.99
CA THR A 191 5.10 7.60 10.03
C THR A 191 4.60 9.02 9.81
N HIS A 192 3.54 9.20 9.01
CA HIS A 192 3.05 10.50 8.59
C HIS A 192 1.76 10.93 9.30
N ASP A 193 0.99 10.00 9.83
CA ASP A 193 -0.24 10.26 10.60
C ASP A 193 -0.41 9.29 11.76
N GLN A 194 0.21 9.61 12.91
CA GLN A 194 0.16 8.79 14.11
C GLN A 194 -1.23 8.75 14.81
N TYR A 195 -2.22 9.50 14.33
CA TYR A 195 -3.54 9.56 14.92
C TYR A 195 -4.60 8.69 14.22
N VAL A 196 -4.28 8.12 13.05
CA VAL A 196 -5.26 7.34 12.25
C VAL A 196 -5.70 6.05 12.94
N PHE A 197 -4.90 5.50 13.84
CA PHE A 197 -5.13 4.19 14.46
C PHE A 197 -5.29 4.23 15.98
N ASN A 198 -5.41 5.43 16.57
CA ASN A 198 -5.77 5.63 17.98
C ASN A 198 -7.30 5.93 18.09
#